data_42ddc912bee76c6eeea98dd834407934
#
_entry.id   42ddc912bee76c6eeea98dd834407934
#
_cell.length_a   1.000
_cell.length_b   1.000
_cell.length_c   1.000
_cell.angle_alpha   90.00
_cell.angle_beta   90.00
_cell.angle_gamma   90.00
#
_symmetry.space_group_name_H-M   'P 1'
#
loop_
_entity.id
_entity.type
_entity.pdbx_description
1 polymer ?
#
loop_
_entity_poly.entity_id
_entity_poly.type
_entity_poly.pdbx_seq_one_letter_code
_entity_poly.pdbx_strand_id
1 'polypeptide(L)'
;MVQNIVVIQGAAMDKRGIEQVEIFGPETLDEINARIEKDAAALDVSVQIFHSNDAAEVVEFLRGLDQTQYIAGIINPSGFTIMDTQIPDTIAAMNFPFYEVHGSNPAKRGVVSKVLPSCAGSVWGFGHAGYGVAMGAILQSRETA
;
A
#
# COMPACT_ATOMS: atom_id res chain seq x y z
N MET A 1 -11.16 -19.29 -7.92
CA MET A 1 -11.15 -18.63 -6.60
C MET A 1 -10.63 -17.22 -6.77
N VAL A 2 -11.37 -16.24 -6.29
CA VAL A 2 -10.93 -14.83 -6.38
C VAL A 2 -9.82 -14.59 -5.38
N GLN A 3 -8.72 -13.98 -5.84
CA GLN A 3 -7.61 -13.58 -4.97
C GLN A 3 -7.78 -12.12 -4.62
N ASN A 4 -7.76 -11.81 -3.33
CA ASN A 4 -7.96 -10.46 -2.84
C ASN A 4 -6.67 -9.89 -2.23
N ILE A 5 -6.41 -8.62 -2.52
CA ILE A 5 -5.31 -7.85 -1.94
C ILE A 5 -5.93 -6.63 -1.25
N VAL A 6 -5.53 -6.39 0.00
CA VAL A 6 -5.93 -5.16 0.70
C VAL A 6 -4.88 -4.09 0.41
N VAL A 7 -5.34 -2.87 0.11
CA VAL A 7 -4.47 -1.72 -0.16
C VAL A 7 -4.77 -0.63 0.85
N ILE A 8 -3.76 -0.25 1.62
CA ILE A 8 -3.86 0.83 2.60
C ILE A 8 -3.19 2.09 2.03
N GLN A 9 -3.97 3.16 1.94
CA GLN A 9 -3.47 4.48 1.58
C GLN A 9 -3.36 5.31 2.87
N GLY A 10 -2.16 5.70 3.23
CA GLY A 10 -1.88 6.34 4.51
C GLY A 10 -2.19 7.83 4.58
N ALA A 11 -1.68 8.46 5.63
CA ALA A 11 -1.98 9.86 5.92
C ALA A 11 -1.53 10.78 4.79
N ALA A 12 -2.36 11.78 4.49
CA ALA A 12 -2.15 12.78 3.45
C ALA A 12 -2.28 12.28 2.02
N MET A 13 -2.66 11.02 1.79
CA MET A 13 -2.93 10.54 0.43
C MET A 13 -4.09 11.29 -0.21
N ASP A 14 -5.04 11.79 0.58
CA ASP A 14 -6.13 12.63 0.09
C ASP A 14 -5.66 14.02 -0.41
N LYS A 15 -4.40 14.38 -0.15
CA LYS A 15 -3.77 15.61 -0.67
C LYS A 15 -3.01 15.39 -1.98
N ARG A 16 -2.94 14.18 -2.48
CA ARG A 16 -2.30 13.89 -3.77
C ARG A 16 -3.02 14.65 -4.89
N GLY A 17 -2.22 15.19 -5.82
CA GLY A 17 -2.73 16.03 -6.91
C GLY A 17 -3.07 17.45 -6.50
N ILE A 18 -2.95 17.78 -5.20
CA ILE A 18 -3.27 19.11 -4.64
C ILE A 18 -2.01 19.75 -4.05
N GLU A 19 -1.27 19.00 -3.21
CA GLU A 19 -0.05 19.46 -2.54
C GLU A 19 1.16 18.66 -3.01
N GLN A 20 2.32 19.30 -3.03
CA GLN A 20 3.61 18.68 -3.38
C GLN A 20 3.57 17.91 -4.71
N VAL A 21 2.90 18.48 -5.70
CA VAL A 21 2.72 17.87 -7.02
C VAL A 21 4.06 17.57 -7.69
N GLU A 22 5.07 18.40 -7.45
CA GLU A 22 6.43 18.23 -7.99
C GLU A 22 7.12 16.97 -7.46
N ILE A 23 6.70 16.45 -6.30
CA ILE A 23 7.27 15.23 -5.71
C ILE A 23 6.40 14.01 -6.04
N PHE A 24 5.08 14.14 -5.90
CA PHE A 24 4.15 13.03 -5.93
C PHE A 24 3.31 12.93 -7.21
N GLY A 25 3.43 13.92 -8.10
CA GLY A 25 2.69 13.96 -9.35
C GLY A 25 1.30 14.61 -9.23
N PRO A 26 0.63 14.81 -10.36
CA PRO A 26 -0.65 15.54 -10.42
C PRO A 26 -1.88 14.68 -10.15
N GLU A 27 -1.74 13.36 -10.04
CA GLU A 27 -2.88 12.46 -9.85
C GLU A 27 -3.47 12.58 -8.45
N THR A 28 -4.80 12.66 -8.38
CA THR A 28 -5.54 12.64 -7.12
C THR A 28 -5.61 11.22 -6.55
N LEU A 29 -6.01 11.10 -5.28
CA LEU A 29 -6.21 9.78 -4.67
C LEU A 29 -7.25 8.96 -5.42
N ASP A 30 -8.35 9.58 -5.85
CA ASP A 30 -9.40 8.88 -6.62
C ASP A 30 -8.84 8.34 -7.93
N GLU A 31 -8.01 9.13 -8.62
CA GLU A 31 -7.38 8.69 -9.87
C GLU A 31 -6.37 7.57 -9.63
N ILE A 32 -5.59 7.65 -8.55
CA ILE A 32 -4.65 6.61 -8.15
C ILE A 32 -5.41 5.31 -7.86
N ASN A 33 -6.48 5.39 -7.08
CA ASN A 33 -7.27 4.20 -6.72
C ASN A 33 -7.97 3.58 -7.93
N ALA A 34 -8.45 4.41 -8.86
CA ALA A 34 -9.04 3.90 -10.11
C ALA A 34 -8.02 3.14 -10.94
N ARG A 35 -6.78 3.62 -11.00
CA ARG A 35 -5.70 2.91 -11.67
C ARG A 35 -5.36 1.59 -10.99
N ILE A 36 -5.32 1.58 -9.65
CA ILE A 36 -5.08 0.35 -8.90
C ILE A 36 -6.13 -0.72 -9.23
N GLU A 37 -7.40 -0.33 -9.28
CA GLU A 37 -8.48 -1.25 -9.62
C GLU A 37 -8.39 -1.75 -11.05
N LYS A 38 -8.00 -0.88 -11.98
CA LYS A 38 -7.78 -1.26 -13.38
C LYS A 38 -6.63 -2.26 -13.51
N ASP A 39 -5.52 -2.00 -12.85
CA ASP A 39 -4.35 -2.88 -12.88
C ASP A 39 -4.69 -4.24 -12.23
N ALA A 40 -5.45 -4.23 -11.14
CA ALA A 40 -5.90 -5.46 -10.48
C ALA A 40 -6.80 -6.29 -11.40
N ALA A 41 -7.73 -5.65 -12.09
CA ALA A 41 -8.63 -6.33 -13.03
C ALA A 41 -7.83 -7.00 -14.17
N ALA A 42 -6.80 -6.33 -14.66
CA ALA A 42 -5.94 -6.88 -15.72
C ALA A 42 -5.14 -8.10 -15.24
N LEU A 43 -4.90 -8.21 -13.93
CA LEU A 43 -4.20 -9.34 -13.31
C LEU A 43 -5.16 -10.39 -12.74
N ASP A 44 -6.46 -10.19 -12.92
CA ASP A 44 -7.50 -11.07 -12.39
C ASP A 44 -7.45 -11.21 -10.86
N VAL A 45 -7.17 -10.10 -10.17
CA VAL A 45 -7.26 -10.02 -8.71
C VAL A 45 -8.28 -8.95 -8.30
N SER A 46 -8.81 -9.08 -7.10
CA SER A 46 -9.67 -8.06 -6.49
C SER A 46 -8.87 -7.28 -5.46
N VAL A 47 -9.17 -6.01 -5.32
CA VAL A 47 -8.56 -5.16 -4.31
C VAL A 47 -9.63 -4.55 -3.42
N GLN A 48 -9.30 -4.39 -2.15
CA GLN A 48 -10.06 -3.56 -1.22
C GLN A 48 -9.14 -2.43 -0.79
N ILE A 49 -9.52 -1.20 -1.10
CA ILE A 49 -8.70 -0.01 -0.83
C ILE A 49 -9.29 0.73 0.36
N PHE A 50 -8.46 1.05 1.33
CA PHE A 50 -8.86 1.82 2.51
C PHE A 50 -7.89 2.98 2.72
N HIS A 51 -8.44 4.16 2.95
CA HIS A 51 -7.66 5.36 3.27
C HIS A 51 -8.11 5.93 4.62
N SER A 52 -7.13 6.36 5.42
CA SER A 52 -7.39 7.20 6.58
C SER A 52 -6.17 8.05 6.88
N ASN A 53 -6.42 9.24 7.43
CA ASN A 53 -5.38 10.10 7.99
C ASN A 53 -5.12 9.79 9.47
N ASP A 54 -5.88 8.88 10.06
CA ASP A 54 -5.78 8.47 11.46
C ASP A 54 -5.24 7.04 11.55
N ALA A 55 -4.06 6.88 12.14
CA ALA A 55 -3.42 5.57 12.27
C ALA A 55 -4.29 4.58 13.07
N ALA A 56 -5.02 5.06 14.09
CA ALA A 56 -5.91 4.20 14.86
C ALA A 56 -7.03 3.61 14.01
N GLU A 57 -7.55 4.38 13.06
CA GLU A 57 -8.56 3.88 12.13
C GLU A 57 -8.01 2.80 11.19
N VAL A 58 -6.77 2.97 10.73
CA VAL A 58 -6.09 1.94 9.91
C VAL A 58 -5.94 0.65 10.72
N VAL A 59 -5.48 0.76 11.96
CA VAL A 59 -5.31 -0.40 12.86
C VAL A 59 -6.64 -1.11 13.08
N GLU A 60 -7.70 -0.36 13.37
CA GLU A 60 -9.04 -0.92 13.58
C GLU A 60 -9.55 -1.63 12.33
N PHE A 61 -9.39 -0.99 11.17
CA PHE A 61 -9.77 -1.59 9.90
C PHE A 61 -9.06 -2.93 9.67
N LEU A 62 -7.75 -2.97 9.86
CA LEU A 62 -6.96 -4.19 9.65
C LEU A 62 -7.35 -5.30 10.62
N ARG A 63 -7.55 -4.96 11.89
CA ARG A 63 -7.96 -5.94 12.90
C ARG A 63 -9.35 -6.52 12.66
N GLY A 64 -10.21 -5.78 11.95
CA GLY A 64 -11.56 -6.23 11.61
C GLY A 64 -11.65 -7.09 10.36
N LEU A 65 -10.56 -7.26 9.60
CA LEU A 65 -10.57 -8.03 8.37
C LEU A 65 -10.71 -9.53 8.64
N ASP A 66 -11.46 -10.21 7.78
CA ASP A 66 -11.38 -11.66 7.69
C ASP A 66 -10.12 -12.01 6.89
N GLN A 67 -9.06 -12.34 7.61
CA GLN A 67 -7.75 -12.54 7.00
C GLN A 67 -7.70 -13.73 6.03
N THR A 68 -8.65 -14.65 6.13
CA THR A 68 -8.73 -15.80 5.21
C THR A 68 -9.10 -15.38 3.79
N GLN A 69 -9.61 -14.17 3.60
CA GLN A 69 -10.05 -13.65 2.30
C GLN A 69 -8.92 -12.98 1.51
N TYR A 70 -7.74 -12.81 2.10
CA TYR A 70 -6.65 -12.02 1.48
C TYR A 70 -5.39 -12.84 1.31
N ILE A 71 -4.68 -12.61 0.20
CA ILE A 71 -3.39 -13.24 -0.08
C ILE A 71 -2.21 -12.34 0.30
N ALA A 72 -2.42 -11.03 0.32
CA ALA A 72 -1.38 -10.05 0.61
C ALA A 72 -2.01 -8.70 0.91
N GLY A 73 -1.19 -7.82 1.47
CA GLY A 73 -1.49 -6.40 1.61
C GLY A 73 -0.45 -5.55 0.92
N ILE A 74 -0.89 -4.37 0.48
CA ILE A 74 -0.02 -3.31 -0.02
C ILE A 74 -0.30 -2.09 0.85
N ILE A 75 0.75 -1.43 1.30
CA ILE A 75 0.62 -0.19 2.06
C ILE A 75 1.49 0.90 1.46
N ASN A 76 0.86 2.04 1.15
CA ASN A 76 1.56 3.30 0.95
C ASN A 76 1.37 4.10 2.22
N PRO A 77 2.36 4.09 3.13
CA PRO A 77 2.18 4.73 4.43
C PRO A 77 2.07 6.26 4.35
N SER A 78 2.64 6.87 3.32
CA SER A 78 2.60 8.32 3.12
C SER A 78 3.02 9.05 4.41
N GLY A 79 2.16 9.85 5.01
CA GLY A 79 2.49 10.56 6.26
C GLY A 79 2.83 9.65 7.43
N PHE A 80 2.39 8.40 7.44
CA PHE A 80 2.74 7.46 8.50
C PHE A 80 4.16 6.88 8.39
N THR A 81 4.85 7.13 7.27
CA THR A 81 6.17 6.55 7.00
C THR A 81 7.16 6.82 8.14
N ILE A 82 7.15 8.02 8.71
CA ILE A 82 8.10 8.46 9.74
C ILE A 82 7.46 8.62 11.12
N MET A 83 6.18 8.28 11.26
CA MET A 83 5.46 8.44 12.52
C MET A 83 5.55 7.18 13.38
N ASP A 84 5.56 7.38 14.69
CA ASP A 84 5.45 6.28 15.65
C ASP A 84 3.97 5.95 15.81
N THR A 85 3.55 4.84 15.24
CA THR A 85 2.16 4.35 15.30
C THR A 85 2.13 2.85 15.57
N GLN A 86 0.92 2.31 15.76
CA GLN A 86 0.74 0.86 15.89
C GLN A 86 0.59 0.13 14.55
N ILE A 87 0.67 0.85 13.43
CA ILE A 87 0.55 0.23 12.10
C ILE A 87 1.61 -0.84 11.86
N PRO A 88 2.91 -0.58 12.12
CA PRO A 88 3.93 -1.61 11.86
C PRO A 88 3.67 -2.91 12.63
N ASP A 89 3.35 -2.82 13.91
CA ASP A 89 3.08 -4.01 14.73
C ASP A 89 1.81 -4.74 14.26
N THR A 90 0.81 -3.97 13.83
CA THR A 90 -0.44 -4.54 13.33
C THR A 90 -0.22 -5.34 12.06
N ILE A 91 0.52 -4.79 11.08
CA ILE A 91 0.77 -5.51 9.83
C ILE A 91 1.73 -6.69 10.03
N ALA A 92 2.66 -6.59 10.98
CA ALA A 92 3.56 -7.70 11.31
C ALA A 92 2.81 -8.90 11.88
N ALA A 93 1.68 -8.66 12.54
CA ALA A 93 0.85 -9.71 13.14
C ALA A 93 -0.18 -10.32 12.18
N MET A 94 -0.32 -9.80 10.97
CA MET A 94 -1.29 -10.33 10.00
C MET A 94 -0.83 -11.67 9.44
N ASN A 95 -1.80 -12.49 9.00
CA ASN A 95 -1.54 -13.84 8.47
C ASN A 95 -1.06 -13.84 7.01
N PHE A 96 -0.97 -12.69 6.40
CA PHE A 96 -0.47 -12.54 5.03
C PHE A 96 0.56 -11.42 4.97
N PRO A 97 1.49 -11.45 4.00
CA PRO A 97 2.55 -10.45 3.92
C PRO A 97 2.04 -9.11 3.41
N PHE A 98 2.67 -8.04 3.90
CA PHE A 98 2.50 -6.69 3.36
C PHE A 98 3.73 -6.27 2.56
N TYR A 99 3.49 -5.46 1.54
CA TYR A 99 4.53 -4.84 0.72
C TYR A 99 4.33 -3.34 0.73
N GLU A 100 5.40 -2.59 0.98
CA GLU A 100 5.35 -1.14 1.02
C GLU A 100 5.54 -0.55 -0.38
N VAL A 101 4.66 0.35 -0.79
CA VAL A 101 4.74 1.01 -2.10
C VAL A 101 4.85 2.51 -1.88
N HIS A 102 5.81 3.14 -2.55
CA HIS A 102 5.93 4.58 -2.68
C HIS A 102 6.09 4.93 -4.15
N GLY A 103 5.36 5.92 -4.62
CA GLY A 103 5.52 6.42 -5.99
C GLY A 103 6.87 7.08 -6.20
N SER A 104 7.36 7.83 -5.21
CA SER A 104 8.69 8.41 -5.20
C SER A 104 9.71 7.45 -4.59
N ASN A 105 10.98 7.86 -4.54
CA ASN A 105 12.01 7.14 -3.81
C ASN A 105 12.32 7.86 -2.50
N PRO A 106 11.73 7.44 -1.36
CA PRO A 106 11.94 8.13 -0.09
C PRO A 106 13.41 8.16 0.36
N ALA A 107 14.17 7.11 0.04
CA ALA A 107 15.59 7.05 0.40
C ALA A 107 16.39 8.19 -0.22
N LYS A 108 15.99 8.65 -1.41
CA LYS A 108 16.64 9.78 -2.09
C LYS A 108 16.49 11.09 -1.33
N ARG A 109 15.44 11.20 -0.49
CA ARG A 109 15.19 12.35 0.37
C ARG A 109 15.69 12.12 1.80
N GLY A 110 16.41 11.04 2.05
CA GLY A 110 16.91 10.71 3.39
C GLY A 110 15.83 10.17 4.33
N VAL A 111 14.69 9.75 3.79
CA VAL A 111 13.60 9.21 4.61
C VAL A 111 13.86 7.73 4.91
N VAL A 112 13.76 7.38 6.20
CA VAL A 112 13.83 5.99 6.66
C VAL A 112 12.44 5.58 7.11
N SER A 113 11.87 4.57 6.48
CA SER A 113 10.52 4.13 6.79
C SER A 113 10.48 3.30 8.08
N LYS A 114 9.58 3.69 8.98
CA LYS A 114 9.30 2.92 10.20
C LYS A 114 8.35 1.75 9.93
N VAL A 115 7.73 1.70 8.76
CA VAL A 115 6.79 0.66 8.36
C VAL A 115 7.50 -0.49 7.63
N LEU A 116 8.52 -0.17 6.84
CA LEU A 116 9.22 -1.14 6.00
C LEU A 116 9.73 -2.38 6.76
N PRO A 117 10.27 -2.27 7.97
CA PRO A 117 10.74 -3.47 8.69
C PRO A 117 9.65 -4.50 8.98
N SER A 118 8.39 -4.10 8.97
CA SER A 118 7.24 -5.00 9.17
C SER A 118 6.69 -5.57 7.86
N CYS A 119 7.24 -5.15 6.71
CA CYS A 119 6.83 -5.60 5.39
C CYS A 119 7.76 -6.70 4.88
N ALA A 120 7.24 -7.53 3.97
CA ALA A 120 8.04 -8.55 3.30
C ALA A 120 8.97 -7.97 2.24
N GLY A 121 8.62 -6.81 1.70
CA GLY A 121 9.43 -6.12 0.71
C GLY A 121 8.82 -4.78 0.31
N SER A 122 9.33 -4.17 -0.74
CA SER A 122 8.90 -2.84 -1.17
C SER A 122 9.09 -2.61 -2.66
N VAL A 123 8.30 -1.70 -3.19
CA VAL A 123 8.42 -1.18 -4.56
C VAL A 123 8.41 0.35 -4.47
N TRP A 124 9.52 0.98 -4.83
CA TRP A 124 9.68 2.43 -4.72
C TRP A 124 10.13 3.03 -6.06
N GLY A 125 9.62 4.22 -6.38
CA GLY A 125 10.19 5.04 -7.44
C GLY A 125 9.59 4.86 -8.82
N PHE A 126 8.51 4.11 -8.96
CA PHE A 126 7.86 3.87 -10.26
C PHE A 126 6.56 4.66 -10.42
N GLY A 127 6.37 5.73 -9.64
CA GLY A 127 5.12 6.45 -9.64
C GLY A 127 3.97 5.51 -9.23
N HIS A 128 2.78 5.79 -9.74
CA HIS A 128 1.61 4.97 -9.38
C HIS A 128 1.57 3.61 -10.07
N ALA A 129 2.46 3.37 -11.03
CA ALA A 129 2.67 2.03 -11.58
C ALA A 129 3.15 1.03 -10.53
N GLY A 130 3.74 1.52 -9.43
CA GLY A 130 4.26 0.67 -8.36
C GLY A 130 3.25 -0.28 -7.75
N TYR A 131 1.99 0.11 -7.66
CA TYR A 131 0.94 -0.78 -7.14
C TYR A 131 0.74 -1.99 -8.05
N GLY A 132 0.63 -1.77 -9.36
CA GLY A 132 0.50 -2.87 -10.33
C GLY A 132 1.74 -3.76 -10.36
N VAL A 133 2.92 -3.17 -10.25
CA VAL A 133 4.19 -3.93 -10.15
C VAL A 133 4.16 -4.83 -8.92
N ALA A 134 3.76 -4.30 -7.76
CA ALA A 134 3.67 -5.08 -6.52
C ALA A 134 2.66 -6.23 -6.66
N MET A 135 1.47 -5.96 -7.21
CA MET A 135 0.45 -6.99 -7.41
C MET A 135 0.95 -8.11 -8.33
N GLY A 136 1.60 -7.76 -9.43
CA GLY A 136 2.18 -8.74 -10.34
C GLY A 136 3.25 -9.59 -9.67
N ALA A 137 4.13 -8.96 -8.89
CA ALA A 137 5.18 -9.66 -8.15
C ALA A 137 4.59 -10.59 -7.08
N ILE A 138 3.55 -10.16 -6.38
CA ILE A 138 2.85 -10.99 -5.39
C ILE A 138 2.33 -12.27 -6.04
N LEU A 139 1.66 -12.14 -7.19
CA LEU A 139 1.12 -13.30 -7.89
C LEU A 139 2.22 -14.25 -8.36
N GLN A 140 3.31 -13.71 -8.93
CA GLN A 140 4.44 -14.52 -9.39
C GLN A 140 5.14 -15.25 -8.24
N SER A 141 5.32 -14.58 -7.10
CA SER A 141 5.97 -15.21 -5.96
C SER A 141 5.15 -16.37 -5.39
N ARG A 142 3.83 -16.30 -5.49
CA ARG A 142 2.95 -17.39 -5.06
C ARG A 142 3.02 -18.60 -5.99
N GLU A 143 3.24 -18.38 -7.28
CA GLU A 143 3.38 -19.47 -8.25
C GLU A 143 4.66 -20.26 -8.06
N THR A 144 5.71 -19.63 -7.53
CA THR A 144 7.03 -20.26 -7.34
C THR A 144 7.27 -20.74 -5.91
N ALA A 145 6.34 -20.48 -5.01
CA ALA A 145 6.47 -20.85 -3.59
C ALA A 145 6.20 -22.34 -3.37
#